data_b69a98b102d78b7e8f0848a645c47e15
#
_entry.id   b69a98b102d78b7e8f0848a645c47e15
#
_cell.length_a   1.000
_cell.length_b   1.000
_cell.length_c   1.000
_cell.angle_alpha   90.00
_cell.angle_beta   90.00
_cell.angle_gamma   90.00
#
_symmetry.space_group_name_H-M   'P 1'
#
loop_
_entity.id
_entity.type
_entity.pdbx_description
1 polymer ?
#
loop_
_entity_poly.entity_id
_entity_poly.type
_entity_poly.pdbx_seq_one_letter_code
_entity_poly.pdbx_strand_id
1 'polypeptide(L)'
;MKKLITFLTSLTIFFVLVQPAFAHVVVKPNEVGVAQYQTFTVGVPNEKDVPIVSVRLLVPDGVGEITPNVKPGWTVTTKLWGRGDNSEGTEIDWTGGSIPSGQRDDFFFSAQVPVSEMTLNWMAYQTYKDGSIVSWDQAPVVNMTDDQREAMEKTGKGPYSQTKIINDLAATSVPSSTSPMSKSDTRSVTFSLVAIALSVCALTMQVRSKRNKV
;
A
#
# COMPACT_ATOMS: atom_id res chain seq x y z
N MET A 1 -37.67 18.40 19.45
CA MET A 1 -37.65 17.25 18.53
C MET A 1 -36.91 17.53 17.23
N LYS A 2 -37.20 18.59 16.46
CA LYS A 2 -36.51 18.89 15.17
C LYS A 2 -34.99 19.03 15.31
N LYS A 3 -34.44 19.66 16.37
CA LYS A 3 -33.00 19.82 16.62
C LYS A 3 -32.27 18.51 16.95
N LEU A 4 -32.96 17.56 17.60
CA LEU A 4 -32.40 16.25 17.91
C LEU A 4 -32.34 15.38 16.66
N ILE A 5 -33.34 15.47 15.77
CA ILE A 5 -33.34 14.76 14.48
C ILE A 5 -32.21 15.26 13.57
N THR A 6 -31.98 16.58 13.51
CA THR A 6 -30.88 17.16 12.69
C THR A 6 -29.50 16.75 13.21
N PHE A 7 -29.31 16.64 14.52
CA PHE A 7 -28.07 16.18 15.11
C PHE A 7 -27.84 14.69 14.85
N LEU A 8 -28.89 13.89 14.95
CA LEU A 8 -28.82 12.44 14.69
C LEU A 8 -28.52 12.14 13.22
N THR A 9 -29.15 12.86 12.27
CA THR A 9 -28.83 12.73 10.83
C THR A 9 -27.42 13.19 10.48
N SER A 10 -26.89 14.24 11.10
CA SER A 10 -25.51 14.68 10.89
C SER A 10 -24.48 13.65 11.40
N LEU A 11 -24.77 13.01 12.53
CA LEU A 11 -23.91 11.97 13.11
C LEU A 11 -23.91 10.69 12.25
N THR A 12 -25.06 10.32 11.69
CA THR A 12 -25.18 9.14 10.82
C THR A 12 -24.41 9.30 9.52
N ILE A 13 -24.40 10.50 8.93
CA ILE A 13 -23.66 10.79 7.69
C ILE A 13 -22.14 10.70 7.92
N PHE A 14 -21.65 11.03 9.11
CA PHE A 14 -20.23 10.95 9.44
C PHE A 14 -19.73 9.50 9.55
N PHE A 15 -20.58 8.58 9.99
CA PHE A 15 -20.24 7.14 10.11
C PHE A 15 -20.19 6.39 8.76
N VAL A 16 -20.88 6.88 7.73
CA VAL A 16 -20.94 6.22 6.42
C VAL A 16 -19.66 6.44 5.58
N LEU A 17 -18.79 7.37 5.97
CA LEU A 17 -17.59 7.73 5.19
C LEU A 17 -16.31 7.00 5.64
N VAL A 18 -16.36 6.14 6.66
CA VAL A 18 -15.21 5.31 7.05
C VAL A 18 -15.20 4.06 6.17
N GLN A 19 -14.56 4.15 5.03
CA GLN A 19 -14.24 2.97 4.22
C GLN A 19 -13.11 2.19 4.90
N PRO A 20 -13.22 0.87 5.06
CA PRO A 20 -12.11 0.06 5.51
C PRO A 20 -10.97 0.21 4.49
N ALA A 21 -9.86 0.75 4.93
CA ALA A 21 -8.64 0.83 4.12
C ALA A 21 -7.93 -0.51 4.23
N PHE A 22 -8.08 -1.37 3.23
CA PHE A 22 -7.32 -2.62 3.17
C PHE A 22 -5.87 -2.31 2.84
N ALA A 23 -4.99 -2.73 3.72
CA ALA A 23 -3.57 -2.57 3.53
C ALA A 23 -2.98 -3.85 2.90
N HIS A 24 -2.56 -3.75 1.65
CA HIS A 24 -1.90 -4.82 0.90
C HIS A 24 -0.44 -4.96 1.31
N VAL A 25 0.15 -6.14 1.08
CA VAL A 25 1.61 -6.26 1.06
C VAL A 25 2.12 -5.46 -0.13
N VAL A 26 3.03 -4.51 0.13
CA VAL A 26 3.56 -3.60 -0.89
C VAL A 26 5.08 -3.68 -0.91
N VAL A 27 5.65 -3.90 -2.08
CA VAL A 27 7.10 -3.81 -2.32
C VAL A 27 7.43 -2.45 -2.92
N LYS A 28 8.40 -1.77 -2.34
CA LYS A 28 8.89 -0.46 -2.82
C LYS A 28 10.40 -0.51 -3.05
N PRO A 29 10.90 0.32 -4.00
CA PRO A 29 10.18 1.28 -4.83
C PRO A 29 9.32 0.61 -5.89
N ASN A 30 8.30 1.33 -6.38
CA ASN A 30 7.42 0.87 -7.46
C ASN A 30 7.96 1.19 -8.87
N GLU A 31 9.11 1.88 -8.96
CA GLU A 31 9.82 2.16 -10.20
C GLU A 31 11.33 2.23 -9.92
N VAL A 32 12.16 1.62 -10.78
CA VAL A 32 13.63 1.55 -10.66
C VAL A 32 14.24 1.61 -12.05
N GLY A 33 15.40 2.25 -12.19
CA GLY A 33 16.18 2.23 -13.43
C GLY A 33 16.79 0.85 -13.71
N VAL A 34 17.02 0.54 -15.00
CA VAL A 34 17.65 -0.72 -15.44
C VAL A 34 19.04 -0.92 -14.81
N ALA A 35 19.42 -2.18 -14.59
CA ALA A 35 20.74 -2.60 -14.08
C ALA A 35 21.18 -2.01 -12.74
N GLN A 36 20.29 -1.34 -12.01
CA GLN A 36 20.62 -0.75 -10.70
C GLN A 36 20.66 -1.80 -9.60
N TYR A 37 21.49 -1.54 -8.58
CA TYR A 37 21.44 -2.25 -7.32
C TYR A 37 20.51 -1.49 -6.37
N GLN A 38 19.41 -2.12 -5.97
CA GLN A 38 18.32 -1.47 -5.25
C GLN A 38 18.03 -2.15 -3.91
N THR A 39 17.79 -1.37 -2.87
CA THR A 39 17.19 -1.87 -1.64
C THR A 39 15.68 -1.79 -1.74
N PHE A 40 15.04 -2.95 -1.59
CA PHE A 40 13.58 -3.08 -1.57
C PHE A 40 13.05 -3.14 -0.14
N THR A 41 11.87 -2.56 0.05
CA THR A 41 11.09 -2.63 1.29
C THR A 41 9.81 -3.39 1.04
N VAL A 42 9.57 -4.45 1.79
CA VAL A 42 8.33 -5.23 1.79
C VAL A 42 7.51 -4.81 3.02
N GLY A 43 6.51 -3.97 2.82
CA GLY A 43 5.62 -3.53 3.88
C GLY A 43 4.49 -4.54 4.09
N VAL A 44 4.40 -5.10 5.29
CA VAL A 44 3.48 -6.19 5.63
C VAL A 44 2.54 -5.75 6.74
N PRO A 45 1.29 -5.42 6.43
CA PRO A 45 0.26 -5.12 7.43
C PRO A 45 -0.36 -6.38 8.01
N ASN A 46 -0.82 -6.32 9.25
CA ASN A 46 -1.67 -7.35 9.83
C ASN A 46 -3.08 -6.81 10.09
N GLU A 47 -4.04 -7.28 9.31
CA GLU A 47 -5.45 -6.88 9.39
C GLU A 47 -6.33 -7.91 10.11
N LYS A 48 -5.77 -9.05 10.53
CA LYS A 48 -6.48 -10.07 11.31
C LYS A 48 -6.20 -9.92 12.81
N ASP A 49 -7.09 -10.47 13.63
CA ASP A 49 -6.93 -10.52 15.08
C ASP A 49 -5.89 -11.56 15.55
N VAL A 50 -5.22 -12.23 14.62
CA VAL A 50 -4.20 -13.25 14.86
C VAL A 50 -2.84 -12.72 14.40
N PRO A 51 -1.75 -12.89 15.17
CA PRO A 51 -0.42 -12.45 14.75
C PRO A 51 0.08 -13.16 13.49
N ILE A 52 0.79 -12.42 12.61
CA ILE A 52 1.57 -13.00 11.51
C ILE A 52 2.88 -13.53 12.10
N VAL A 53 3.23 -14.78 11.80
CA VAL A 53 4.44 -15.44 12.30
C VAL A 53 5.43 -15.83 11.21
N SER A 54 5.03 -15.72 9.94
CA SER A 54 5.91 -15.93 8.80
C SER A 54 5.48 -15.05 7.62
N VAL A 55 6.47 -14.54 6.91
CA VAL A 55 6.31 -13.80 5.65
C VAL A 55 7.20 -14.46 4.62
N ARG A 56 6.65 -14.78 3.44
CA ARG A 56 7.36 -15.34 2.31
C ARG A 56 7.18 -14.44 1.10
N LEU A 57 8.27 -14.12 0.41
CA LEU A 57 8.29 -13.33 -0.81
C LEU A 57 8.89 -14.16 -1.95
N LEU A 58 8.16 -14.32 -3.05
CA LEU A 58 8.72 -14.84 -4.29
C LEU A 58 9.33 -13.69 -5.07
N VAL A 59 10.62 -13.78 -5.31
CA VAL A 59 11.36 -12.79 -6.10
C VAL A 59 11.19 -13.13 -7.58
N PRO A 60 10.76 -12.16 -8.42
CA PRO A 60 10.56 -12.39 -9.85
C PRO A 60 11.84 -12.73 -10.58
N ASP A 61 11.70 -13.42 -11.72
CA ASP A 61 12.82 -13.74 -12.62
C ASP A 61 13.55 -12.48 -13.11
N GLY A 62 14.85 -12.63 -13.34
CA GLY A 62 15.73 -11.55 -13.77
C GLY A 62 16.27 -10.67 -12.65
N VAL A 63 15.77 -10.80 -11.42
CA VAL A 63 16.34 -10.15 -10.24
C VAL A 63 17.47 -11.02 -9.69
N GLY A 64 18.68 -10.45 -9.59
CA GLY A 64 19.89 -11.15 -9.15
C GLY A 64 20.49 -10.59 -7.87
N GLU A 65 21.56 -11.23 -7.40
CA GLU A 65 22.37 -10.79 -6.24
C GLU A 65 21.53 -10.44 -5.00
N ILE A 66 20.57 -11.31 -4.68
CA ILE A 66 19.59 -11.07 -3.62
C ILE A 66 20.25 -11.22 -2.25
N THR A 67 20.23 -10.15 -1.47
CA THR A 67 20.80 -10.10 -0.11
C THR A 67 19.75 -9.56 0.86
N PRO A 68 19.05 -10.43 1.62
CA PRO A 68 18.15 -9.99 2.67
C PRO A 68 18.86 -9.33 3.83
N ASN A 69 18.26 -8.30 4.39
CA ASN A 69 18.77 -7.64 5.59
C ASN A 69 18.46 -8.46 6.84
N VAL A 70 19.36 -8.39 7.83
CA VAL A 70 19.10 -8.92 9.16
C VAL A 70 17.86 -8.22 9.75
N LYS A 71 16.94 -8.99 10.32
CA LYS A 71 15.75 -8.47 10.98
C LYS A 71 15.67 -9.01 12.40
N PRO A 72 15.79 -8.15 13.44
CA PRO A 72 15.70 -8.58 14.84
C PRO A 72 14.39 -9.32 15.13
N GLY A 73 14.50 -10.46 15.82
CA GLY A 73 13.35 -11.30 16.17
C GLY A 73 12.83 -12.19 15.04
N TRP A 74 13.46 -12.17 13.85
CA TRP A 74 13.10 -13.03 12.72
C TRP A 74 14.30 -13.83 12.24
N THR A 75 14.05 -15.07 11.84
CA THR A 75 15.01 -15.88 11.07
C THR A 75 14.77 -15.62 9.60
N VAL A 76 15.83 -15.26 8.87
CA VAL A 76 15.76 -14.98 7.42
C VAL A 76 16.48 -16.08 6.66
N THR A 77 15.80 -16.67 5.68
CA THR A 77 16.38 -17.68 4.79
C THR A 77 16.04 -17.37 3.34
N THR A 78 16.92 -17.79 2.42
CA THR A 78 16.69 -17.73 0.99
C THR A 78 16.71 -19.14 0.42
N LYS A 79 15.83 -19.41 -0.54
CA LYS A 79 15.75 -20.69 -1.26
C LYS A 79 15.57 -20.42 -2.74
N LEU A 80 16.07 -21.32 -3.57
CA LEU A 80 15.68 -21.38 -4.98
C LEU A 80 14.30 -22.06 -5.06
N TRP A 81 13.40 -21.50 -5.85
CA TRP A 81 12.12 -22.12 -6.16
C TRP A 81 12.03 -22.44 -7.66
N GLY A 82 11.30 -23.49 -8.02
CA GLY A 82 11.18 -23.99 -9.39
C GLY A 82 11.09 -25.51 -9.44
N ARG A 83 10.98 -26.06 -10.63
CA ARG A 83 10.93 -27.51 -10.86
C ARG A 83 12.25 -28.02 -11.43
N GLY A 84 12.89 -28.92 -10.69
CA GLY A 84 14.10 -29.62 -11.16
C GLY A 84 15.31 -28.72 -11.29
N ASP A 85 16.12 -28.96 -12.31
CA ASP A 85 17.39 -28.23 -12.56
C ASP A 85 17.19 -26.77 -13.06
N ASN A 86 15.94 -26.38 -13.34
CA ASN A 86 15.58 -25.02 -13.72
C ASN A 86 14.96 -24.31 -12.49
N SER A 87 15.80 -23.74 -11.63
CA SER A 87 15.33 -22.84 -10.60
C SER A 87 14.85 -21.54 -11.26
N GLU A 88 13.56 -21.27 -11.16
CA GLU A 88 12.92 -20.14 -11.82
C GLU A 88 12.92 -18.84 -10.97
N GLY A 89 13.53 -18.86 -9.78
CA GLY A 89 13.57 -17.67 -8.93
C GLY A 89 14.11 -17.94 -7.55
N THR A 90 14.12 -16.91 -6.73
CA THR A 90 14.52 -16.98 -5.33
C THR A 90 13.32 -16.68 -4.44
N GLU A 91 13.21 -17.44 -3.35
CA GLU A 91 12.25 -17.19 -2.27
C GLU A 91 12.98 -16.61 -1.06
N ILE A 92 12.45 -15.57 -0.46
CA ILE A 92 12.91 -15.05 0.82
C ILE A 92 11.86 -15.36 1.87
N ASP A 93 12.25 -16.09 2.91
CA ASP A 93 11.42 -16.41 4.06
C ASP A 93 11.89 -15.65 5.30
N TRP A 94 10.99 -14.95 5.97
CA TRP A 94 11.14 -14.41 7.31
C TRP A 94 10.22 -15.19 8.26
N THR A 95 10.80 -15.89 9.24
CA THR A 95 10.07 -16.79 10.14
C THR A 95 10.40 -16.55 11.60
N GLY A 96 9.54 -17.00 12.52
CA GLY A 96 9.77 -16.98 13.96
C GLY A 96 9.54 -15.64 14.65
N GLY A 97 9.22 -14.59 13.92
CA GLY A 97 8.85 -13.30 14.48
C GLY A 97 7.34 -13.17 14.76
N SER A 98 6.87 -11.94 14.96
CA SER A 98 5.47 -11.66 15.22
C SER A 98 5.11 -10.26 14.76
N ILE A 99 4.06 -10.12 13.93
CA ILE A 99 3.40 -8.84 13.67
C ILE A 99 2.03 -8.91 14.36
N PRO A 100 1.82 -8.16 15.46
CA PRO A 100 0.54 -8.16 16.16
C PRO A 100 -0.62 -7.63 15.31
N SER A 101 -1.85 -7.93 15.72
CA SER A 101 -3.07 -7.39 15.10
C SER A 101 -3.04 -5.87 15.03
N GLY A 102 -3.49 -5.32 13.90
CA GLY A 102 -3.56 -3.87 13.65
C GLY A 102 -2.20 -3.17 13.51
N GLN A 103 -1.10 -3.92 13.46
CA GLN A 103 0.24 -3.40 13.25
C GLN A 103 0.78 -3.76 11.87
N ARG A 104 1.86 -3.10 11.46
CA ARG A 104 2.63 -3.45 10.26
C ARG A 104 4.10 -3.55 10.60
N ASP A 105 4.83 -4.27 9.75
CA ASP A 105 6.28 -4.33 9.81
C ASP A 105 6.88 -4.24 8.41
N ASP A 106 8.12 -3.76 8.33
CA ASP A 106 8.84 -3.59 7.06
C ASP A 106 10.04 -4.54 7.03
N PHE A 107 10.17 -5.31 5.93
CA PHE A 107 11.26 -6.23 5.66
C PHE A 107 12.10 -5.70 4.51
N PHE A 108 13.41 -5.86 4.58
CA PHE A 108 14.33 -5.27 3.62
C PHE A 108 15.20 -6.33 2.97
N PHE A 109 15.47 -6.13 1.69
CA PHE A 109 16.52 -6.87 0.95
C PHE A 109 17.09 -5.97 -0.14
N SER A 110 18.35 -6.24 -0.52
CA SER A 110 18.99 -5.58 -1.64
C SER A 110 19.14 -6.57 -2.79
N ALA A 111 19.00 -6.10 -4.02
CA ALA A 111 19.09 -6.93 -5.20
C ALA A 111 19.48 -6.10 -6.44
N GLN A 112 20.09 -6.76 -7.44
CA GLN A 112 20.31 -6.18 -8.75
C GLN A 112 19.05 -6.39 -9.61
N VAL A 113 18.51 -5.29 -10.16
CA VAL A 113 17.37 -5.36 -11.07
C VAL A 113 17.79 -5.69 -12.50
N PRO A 114 16.87 -6.21 -13.34
CA PRO A 114 17.14 -6.55 -14.73
C PRO A 114 17.75 -5.42 -15.55
N VAL A 115 18.50 -5.79 -16.58
CA VAL A 115 19.14 -4.85 -17.52
C VAL A 115 18.19 -4.33 -18.60
N SER A 116 16.96 -4.83 -18.66
CA SER A 116 15.95 -4.46 -19.63
C SER A 116 14.65 -4.02 -18.94
N GLU A 117 13.89 -3.17 -19.64
CA GLU A 117 12.58 -2.72 -19.17
C GLU A 117 11.62 -3.90 -19.01
N MET A 118 11.01 -3.99 -17.86
CA MET A 118 9.96 -4.98 -17.54
C MET A 118 9.18 -4.59 -16.29
N THR A 119 8.15 -5.36 -15.99
CA THR A 119 7.42 -5.24 -14.70
C THR A 119 7.72 -6.47 -13.86
N LEU A 120 8.26 -6.23 -12.67
CA LEU A 120 8.48 -7.26 -11.65
C LEU A 120 7.19 -7.44 -10.85
N ASN A 121 6.71 -8.69 -10.75
CA ASN A 121 5.51 -9.05 -10.00
C ASN A 121 5.92 -9.76 -8.70
N TRP A 122 5.70 -9.11 -7.56
CA TRP A 122 6.10 -9.59 -6.24
C TRP A 122 4.95 -10.34 -5.58
N MET A 123 5.00 -11.67 -5.59
CA MET A 123 4.02 -12.49 -4.86
C MET A 123 4.45 -12.67 -3.41
N ALA A 124 3.55 -12.42 -2.48
CA ALA A 124 3.84 -12.53 -1.04
C ALA A 124 2.79 -13.37 -0.32
N TYR A 125 3.22 -14.02 0.77
CA TYR A 125 2.37 -14.87 1.58
C TYR A 125 2.59 -14.57 3.05
N GLN A 126 1.50 -14.34 3.77
CA GLN A 126 1.48 -14.10 5.21
C GLN A 126 0.92 -15.33 5.90
N THR A 127 1.73 -15.99 6.75
CA THR A 127 1.25 -17.11 7.57
C THR A 127 0.97 -16.60 8.98
N TYR A 128 -0.23 -16.87 9.45
CA TYR A 128 -0.73 -16.50 10.76
C TYR A 128 -0.47 -17.59 11.79
N LYS A 129 -0.51 -17.23 13.08
CA LYS A 129 -0.26 -18.16 14.19
C LYS A 129 -1.29 -19.31 14.25
N ASP A 130 -2.49 -19.12 13.73
CA ASP A 130 -3.53 -20.15 13.62
C ASP A 130 -3.34 -21.10 12.41
N GLY A 131 -2.25 -20.93 11.64
CA GLY A 131 -1.94 -21.70 10.44
C GLY A 131 -2.64 -21.20 9.17
N SER A 132 -3.51 -20.21 9.25
CA SER A 132 -4.12 -19.61 8.06
C SER A 132 -3.09 -18.82 7.25
N ILE A 133 -3.30 -18.78 5.91
CA ILE A 133 -2.42 -18.06 4.98
C ILE A 133 -3.25 -17.04 4.21
N VAL A 134 -2.72 -15.82 4.09
CA VAL A 134 -3.18 -14.82 3.12
C VAL A 134 -2.15 -14.71 2.02
N SER A 135 -2.57 -14.82 0.77
CA SER A 135 -1.72 -14.79 -0.41
C SER A 135 -1.97 -13.53 -1.24
N TRP A 136 -0.90 -12.86 -1.59
CA TRP A 136 -0.87 -11.69 -2.48
C TRP A 136 -0.27 -12.13 -3.81
N ASP A 137 -1.01 -12.96 -4.55
CA ASP A 137 -0.56 -13.65 -5.76
C ASP A 137 -1.50 -13.49 -6.96
N GLN A 138 -2.55 -12.67 -6.82
CA GLN A 138 -3.48 -12.40 -7.91
C GLN A 138 -3.02 -11.21 -8.75
N ALA A 139 -3.32 -11.21 -10.05
CA ALA A 139 -3.05 -10.06 -10.89
C ALA A 139 -3.86 -8.84 -10.43
N PRO A 140 -3.25 -7.64 -10.37
CA PRO A 140 -3.99 -6.43 -10.05
C PRO A 140 -5.09 -6.16 -11.07
N VAL A 141 -6.31 -5.89 -10.58
CA VAL A 141 -7.47 -5.57 -11.42
C VAL A 141 -7.70 -4.06 -11.37
N VAL A 142 -7.69 -3.42 -12.53
CA VAL A 142 -8.02 -2.00 -12.65
C VAL A 142 -9.55 -1.83 -12.50
N ASN A 143 -9.96 -0.87 -11.67
CA ASN A 143 -11.38 -0.59 -11.39
C ASN A 143 -12.15 -1.78 -10.77
N MET A 144 -11.52 -2.49 -9.83
CA MET A 144 -12.19 -3.54 -9.06
C MET A 144 -13.42 -2.99 -8.34
N THR A 145 -14.56 -3.67 -8.49
CA THR A 145 -15.79 -3.34 -7.75
C THR A 145 -15.66 -3.75 -6.28
N ASP A 146 -16.50 -3.19 -5.41
CA ASP A 146 -16.50 -3.54 -3.98
C ASP A 146 -16.84 -5.03 -3.77
N ASP A 147 -17.78 -5.59 -4.55
CA ASP A 147 -18.14 -7.01 -4.51
C ASP A 147 -16.96 -7.91 -4.88
N GLN A 148 -16.18 -7.54 -5.90
CA GLN A 148 -14.98 -8.28 -6.31
C GLN A 148 -13.89 -8.24 -5.22
N ARG A 149 -13.72 -7.09 -4.58
CA ARG A 149 -12.79 -6.92 -3.46
C ARG A 149 -13.19 -7.80 -2.27
N GLU A 150 -14.45 -7.73 -1.86
CA GLU A 150 -14.99 -8.56 -0.78
C GLU A 150 -14.87 -10.06 -1.06
N ALA A 151 -15.08 -10.48 -2.31
CA ALA A 151 -14.91 -11.86 -2.72
C ALA A 151 -13.44 -12.32 -2.61
N MET A 152 -12.48 -11.48 -2.99
CA MET A 152 -11.05 -11.77 -2.84
C MET A 152 -10.67 -11.89 -1.35
N GLU A 153 -11.12 -10.97 -0.51
CA GLU A 153 -10.87 -10.99 0.93
C GLU A 153 -11.37 -12.26 1.60
N LYS A 154 -12.59 -12.68 1.28
CA LYS A 154 -13.18 -13.93 1.79
C LYS A 154 -12.35 -15.17 1.44
N THR A 155 -11.62 -15.13 0.33
CA THR A 155 -10.73 -16.24 -0.08
C THR A 155 -9.33 -16.16 0.52
N GLY A 156 -8.99 -15.07 1.22
CA GLY A 156 -7.64 -14.79 1.72
C GLY A 156 -6.64 -14.58 0.58
N LYS A 157 -7.09 -14.04 -0.56
CA LYS A 157 -6.26 -13.73 -1.72
C LYS A 157 -6.30 -12.23 -2.02
N GLY A 158 -5.19 -11.70 -2.51
CA GLY A 158 -5.08 -10.30 -2.89
C GLY A 158 -4.11 -10.08 -4.06
N PRO A 159 -4.06 -8.88 -4.62
CA PRO A 159 -3.20 -8.58 -5.74
C PRO A 159 -1.73 -8.51 -5.31
N TYR A 160 -0.84 -9.01 -6.17
CA TYR A 160 0.60 -8.86 -5.97
C TYR A 160 1.04 -7.41 -6.16
N SER A 161 2.16 -7.04 -5.52
CA SER A 161 2.81 -5.75 -5.72
C SER A 161 3.63 -5.73 -7.01
N GLN A 162 3.86 -4.55 -7.59
CA GLN A 162 4.60 -4.41 -8.83
C GLN A 162 5.70 -3.34 -8.71
N THR A 163 6.85 -3.61 -9.34
CA THR A 163 7.90 -2.63 -9.60
C THR A 163 8.14 -2.56 -11.11
N LYS A 164 8.05 -1.36 -11.67
CA LYS A 164 8.36 -1.11 -13.08
C LYS A 164 9.85 -0.83 -13.24
N ILE A 165 10.51 -1.58 -14.11
CA ILE A 165 11.88 -1.31 -14.51
C ILE A 165 11.86 -0.43 -15.75
N ILE A 166 12.50 0.74 -15.67
CA ILE A 166 12.50 1.76 -16.72
C ILE A 166 13.92 1.99 -17.24
N ASN A 167 14.05 2.33 -18.51
CA ASN A 167 15.33 2.74 -19.06
C ASN A 167 15.59 4.23 -18.79
N ASP A 168 16.18 4.52 -17.65
CA ASP A 168 16.57 5.87 -17.23
C ASP A 168 17.87 6.35 -17.91
N LEU A 169 18.64 5.46 -18.54
CA LEU A 169 19.87 5.79 -19.27
C LEU A 169 19.60 6.63 -20.53
N ALA A 170 18.42 6.48 -21.13
CA ALA A 170 18.00 7.26 -22.28
C ALA A 170 17.58 8.71 -21.92
N ALA A 171 17.26 8.98 -20.68
CA ALA A 171 16.79 10.29 -20.20
C ALA A 171 17.95 11.29 -19.93
N THR A 172 19.21 10.85 -19.94
CA THR A 172 20.36 11.68 -19.57
C THR A 172 20.86 12.60 -20.68
N SER A 173 20.17 12.71 -21.81
CA SER A 173 20.63 13.47 -22.98
C SER A 173 19.94 14.81 -23.23
N VAL A 174 19.32 15.46 -22.23
CA VAL A 174 18.91 16.88 -22.40
C VAL A 174 19.08 17.66 -21.08
N PRO A 175 20.07 18.56 -20.97
CA PRO A 175 20.01 19.61 -19.99
C PRO A 175 19.06 20.69 -20.53
N SER A 176 17.78 20.55 -20.34
CA SER A 176 16.83 21.64 -20.51
C SER A 176 16.51 22.27 -19.17
N SER A 177 17.35 23.20 -18.77
CA SER A 177 17.01 24.25 -17.85
C SER A 177 15.89 25.11 -18.44
N THR A 178 14.66 24.77 -18.16
CA THR A 178 13.55 25.73 -18.01
C THR A 178 12.43 25.00 -17.25
N SER A 179 12.46 25.15 -15.93
CA SER A 179 11.30 24.84 -15.10
C SER A 179 10.20 25.85 -15.46
N PRO A 180 9.07 25.43 -16.06
CA PRO A 180 7.90 26.27 -16.01
C PRO A 180 7.42 26.26 -14.57
N MET A 181 7.42 27.41 -13.94
CA MET A 181 6.80 27.66 -12.65
C MET A 181 5.38 27.05 -12.68
N SER A 182 5.18 25.96 -11.94
CA SER A 182 3.89 25.31 -11.79
C SER A 182 2.90 26.36 -11.29
N LYS A 183 1.93 26.71 -12.14
CA LYS A 183 0.77 27.47 -11.70
C LYS A 183 0.09 26.63 -10.62
N SER A 184 0.16 27.12 -9.38
CA SER A 184 -0.56 26.52 -8.25
C SER A 184 -2.02 26.33 -8.67
N ASP A 185 -2.52 25.12 -8.49
CA ASP A 185 -3.92 24.78 -8.72
C ASP A 185 -4.80 25.57 -7.75
N THR A 186 -5.24 26.73 -8.21
CA THR A 186 -6.12 27.65 -7.46
C THR A 186 -7.48 27.00 -7.14
N ARG A 187 -7.79 25.86 -7.79
CA ARG A 187 -9.07 25.16 -7.59
C ARG A 187 -9.17 24.44 -6.23
N SER A 188 -8.10 23.85 -5.72
CA SER A 188 -8.15 23.16 -4.41
C SER A 188 -8.24 24.13 -3.24
N VAL A 189 -7.63 25.31 -3.35
CA VAL A 189 -7.69 26.35 -2.33
C VAL A 189 -9.08 27.00 -2.24
N THR A 190 -9.78 27.15 -3.38
CA THR A 190 -11.14 27.72 -3.40
C THR A 190 -12.17 26.84 -2.72
N PHE A 191 -12.10 25.51 -2.87
CA PHE A 191 -13.01 24.59 -2.18
C PHE A 191 -12.82 24.58 -0.66
N SER A 192 -11.59 24.70 -0.16
CA SER A 192 -11.32 24.78 1.27
C SER A 192 -11.84 26.09 1.89
N LEU A 193 -11.71 27.20 1.20
CA LEU A 193 -12.20 28.50 1.68
C LEU A 193 -13.74 28.56 1.71
N VAL A 194 -14.42 27.96 0.74
CA VAL A 194 -15.89 27.88 0.72
C VAL A 194 -16.42 27.02 1.88
N ALA A 195 -15.76 25.91 2.20
CA ALA A 195 -16.16 25.05 3.33
C ALA A 195 -16.01 25.78 4.68
N ILE A 196 -14.94 26.56 4.86
CA ILE A 196 -14.73 27.37 6.07
C ILE A 196 -15.76 28.51 6.17
N ALA A 197 -16.09 29.19 5.08
CA ALA A 197 -17.09 30.24 5.06
C ALA A 197 -18.49 29.72 5.41
N LEU A 198 -18.89 28.55 4.91
CA LEU A 198 -20.17 27.92 5.24
C LEU A 198 -20.26 27.49 6.71
N SER A 199 -19.18 26.99 7.30
CA SER A 199 -19.13 26.62 8.72
C SER A 199 -19.27 27.84 9.66
N VAL A 200 -18.60 28.96 9.32
CA VAL A 200 -18.71 30.22 10.08
C VAL A 200 -20.12 30.82 9.96
N CYS A 201 -20.75 30.78 8.77
CA CYS A 201 -22.13 31.24 8.58
C CYS A 201 -23.11 30.41 9.41
N ALA A 202 -22.96 29.11 9.48
CA ALA A 202 -23.80 28.24 10.30
C ALA A 202 -23.67 28.56 11.80
N LEU A 203 -22.45 28.83 12.26
CA LEU A 203 -22.18 29.20 13.66
C LEU A 203 -22.80 30.56 14.04
N THR A 204 -22.70 31.55 13.16
CA THR A 204 -23.25 32.89 13.39
C THR A 204 -24.79 32.89 13.40
N MET A 205 -25.44 32.06 12.56
CA MET A 205 -26.88 31.88 12.58
C MET A 205 -27.38 31.21 13.88
N GLN A 206 -26.64 30.25 14.44
CA GLN A 206 -26.95 29.62 15.70
C GLN A 206 -26.86 30.61 16.87
N VAL A 207 -25.85 31.47 16.91
CA VAL A 207 -25.67 32.47 17.96
C VAL A 207 -26.79 33.53 17.91
N ARG A 208 -27.15 34.00 16.69
CA ARG A 208 -28.23 34.98 16.49
C ARG A 208 -29.60 34.41 16.87
N SER A 209 -29.87 33.14 16.59
CA SER A 209 -31.11 32.45 16.97
C SER A 209 -31.29 32.29 18.49
N LYS A 210 -30.18 32.21 19.24
CA LYS A 210 -30.24 32.18 20.72
C LYS A 210 -30.50 33.56 21.32
N ARG A 211 -30.01 34.63 20.68
CA ARG A 211 -30.13 36.00 21.19
C ARG A 211 -31.55 36.63 21.03
N ASN A 212 -32.35 36.11 20.08
CA ASN A 212 -33.73 36.55 19.85
C ASN A 212 -34.77 35.77 20.66
N LYS A 213 -34.37 34.97 21.64
CA LYS A 213 -35.25 34.18 22.52
C LYS A 213 -35.10 34.50 24.00
N VAL A 214 -34.49 35.66 24.31
CA VAL A 214 -34.48 36.25 25.66
C VAL A 214 -35.33 37.51 25.68
#